data_02051a194bc1e27dcb1ccfcb973fc6bf
#
_entry.id   02051a194bc1e27dcb1ccfcb973fc6bf
#
_cell.length_a   1.000
_cell.length_b   1.000
_cell.length_c   1.000
_cell.angle_alpha   90.00
_cell.angle_beta   90.00
_cell.angle_gamma   90.00
#
_symmetry.space_group_name_H-M   'P 1'
#
loop_
_entity.id
_entity.type
_entity.pdbx_description
1 polymer ?
#
loop_
_entity_poly.entity_id
_entity_poly.type
_entity_poly.pdbx_seq_one_letter_code
_entity_poly.pdbx_strand_id
1 'polypeptide(L)'
;VGIPARSAVGAAIPSERDDGGIDGYHCWAEFYADGKWWPVDISEADKFSALSMYFFGHHPANRFEFSHGRDLMVEPAPASGPINFLAYPLLEIDGQPQMVKSVFLFQRQAPGEES
;
A
#
# COMPACT_ATOMS: atom_id res chain seq x y z
N VAL A 1 18.80 -4.76 14.37
CA VAL A 1 19.84 -3.73 14.38
C VAL A 1 19.41 -2.41 15.03
N GLY A 2 18.19 -2.36 15.60
CA GLY A 2 17.74 -1.21 16.36
C GLY A 2 17.11 -0.08 15.56
N ILE A 3 16.93 -0.22 14.26
CA ILE A 3 16.20 0.76 13.43
C ILE A 3 14.74 0.33 13.35
N PRO A 4 13.79 1.17 13.83
CA PRO A 4 12.39 0.83 13.69
C PRO A 4 12.00 0.72 12.22
N ALA A 5 11.25 -0.33 11.88
CA ALA A 5 10.79 -0.57 10.54
C ALA A 5 9.38 -1.14 10.57
N ARG A 6 8.63 -0.89 9.50
CA ARG A 6 7.26 -1.41 9.36
C ARG A 6 6.98 -1.71 7.89
N SER A 7 6.04 -2.62 7.66
CA SER A 7 5.54 -2.89 6.31
C SER A 7 4.44 -1.90 5.96
N ALA A 8 4.36 -1.58 4.68
CA ALA A 8 3.28 -0.76 4.12
C ALA A 8 2.68 -1.47 2.93
N VAL A 9 1.38 -1.33 2.74
CA VAL A 9 0.63 -1.97 1.67
C VAL A 9 -0.25 -0.91 1.02
N GLY A 10 -0.26 -0.90 -0.29
CA GLY A 10 -1.07 0.05 -1.01
C GLY A 10 -1.17 -0.29 -2.48
N ALA A 11 -1.27 0.71 -3.31
CA ALA A 11 -1.39 0.55 -4.75
C ALA A 11 -0.31 1.34 -5.47
N ALA A 12 0.22 0.72 -6.54
CA ALA A 12 1.05 1.41 -7.51
C ALA A 12 0.14 1.80 -8.67
N ILE A 13 -0.14 3.10 -8.79
CA ILE A 13 -1.04 3.60 -9.82
C ILE A 13 -0.24 3.73 -11.13
N PRO A 14 -0.71 3.13 -12.23
CA PRO A 14 0.01 3.21 -13.50
C PRO A 14 0.21 4.66 -13.94
N SER A 15 1.44 5.02 -14.27
CA SER A 15 1.76 6.38 -14.73
C SER A 15 1.54 6.57 -16.23
N GLU A 16 1.45 5.46 -16.97
CA GLU A 16 1.30 5.46 -18.43
C GLU A 16 -0.16 5.55 -18.89
N ARG A 17 -1.12 5.55 -17.97
CA ARG A 17 -2.54 5.61 -18.28
C ARG A 17 -3.21 6.70 -17.45
N ASP A 18 -4.30 7.26 -17.97
CA ASP A 18 -5.08 8.30 -17.28
C ASP A 18 -6.25 7.72 -16.50
N ASP A 19 -6.65 6.49 -16.78
CA ASP A 19 -7.74 5.82 -16.08
C ASP A 19 -7.61 4.31 -16.18
N GLY A 20 -8.51 3.62 -15.50
CA GLY A 20 -8.65 2.17 -15.59
C GLY A 20 -8.49 1.48 -14.26
N GLY A 21 -8.23 0.17 -14.34
CA GLY A 21 -8.08 -0.69 -13.16
C GLY A 21 -6.65 -0.78 -12.67
N ILE A 22 -6.54 -1.14 -11.40
CA ILE A 22 -5.26 -1.43 -10.76
C ILE A 22 -5.23 -2.91 -10.43
N ASP A 23 -4.20 -3.62 -10.89
CA ASP A 23 -4.05 -5.04 -10.65
C ASP A 23 -3.36 -5.28 -9.31
N GLY A 24 -4.12 -5.75 -8.32
CA GLY A 24 -3.57 -6.15 -7.04
C GLY A 24 -3.01 -5.01 -6.21
N TYR A 25 -2.29 -5.39 -5.17
CA TYR A 25 -1.67 -4.45 -4.25
C TYR A 25 -0.14 -4.50 -4.41
N HIS A 26 0.51 -3.47 -3.87
CA HIS A 26 1.96 -3.36 -3.84
C HIS A 26 2.41 -3.20 -2.39
N CYS A 27 3.52 -3.82 -2.04
CA CYS A 27 4.08 -3.76 -0.70
C CYS A 27 5.44 -3.09 -0.73
N TRP A 28 5.72 -2.32 0.31
CA TRP A 28 7.04 -1.76 0.53
C TRP A 28 7.30 -1.70 2.03
N ALA A 29 8.46 -1.23 2.40
CA ALA A 29 8.81 -1.04 3.79
C ALA A 29 9.05 0.43 4.09
N GLU A 30 8.95 0.77 5.37
CA GLU A 30 9.32 2.09 5.86
C GLU A 30 10.24 1.93 7.05
N PHE A 31 11.24 2.80 7.18
CA PHE A 31 12.13 2.83 8.33
C PHE A 31 12.10 4.22 8.96
N TYR A 32 12.34 4.27 10.27
CA TYR A 32 12.31 5.51 11.02
C TYR A 32 13.73 6.04 11.22
N ALA A 33 13.96 7.29 10.77
CA ALA A 33 15.21 7.99 10.95
C ALA A 33 14.96 9.50 10.86
N ASP A 34 15.77 10.26 11.58
CA ASP A 34 15.71 11.74 11.57
C ASP A 34 14.30 12.29 11.80
N GLY A 35 13.55 11.66 12.72
CA GLY A 35 12.25 12.15 13.14
C GLY A 35 11.10 11.83 12.20
N LYS A 36 11.31 11.01 11.18
CA LYS A 36 10.22 10.64 10.25
C LYS A 36 10.41 9.25 9.67
N TRP A 37 9.35 8.75 9.01
CA TRP A 37 9.36 7.48 8.31
C TRP A 37 9.76 7.71 6.86
N TRP A 38 10.66 6.85 6.37
CA TRP A 38 11.18 6.90 5.01
C TRP A 38 10.80 5.62 4.29
N PRO A 39 10.28 5.70 3.06
CA PRO A 39 9.95 4.49 2.31
C PRO A 39 11.19 3.83 1.72
N VAL A 40 11.12 2.51 1.58
CA VAL A 40 12.10 1.74 0.82
C VAL A 40 11.36 0.66 0.07
N ASP A 41 11.56 0.63 -1.26
CA ASP A 41 10.90 -0.33 -2.13
C ASP A 41 11.97 -1.22 -2.78
N ILE A 42 12.23 -2.33 -2.13
CA ILE A 42 13.29 -3.25 -2.56
C ILE A 42 12.96 -3.88 -3.90
N SER A 43 11.69 -4.23 -4.13
CA SER A 43 11.29 -4.86 -5.38
C SER A 43 11.45 -3.93 -6.58
N GLU A 44 11.14 -2.65 -6.42
CA GLU A 44 11.34 -1.65 -7.47
C GLU A 44 12.83 -1.32 -7.65
N ALA A 45 13.57 -1.26 -6.56
CA ALA A 45 15.02 -1.05 -6.62
C ALA A 45 15.71 -2.19 -7.36
N ASP A 46 15.26 -3.42 -7.17
CA ASP A 46 15.81 -4.60 -7.84
C ASP A 46 15.48 -4.61 -9.33
N LYS A 47 14.25 -4.24 -9.70
CA LYS A 47 13.82 -4.17 -11.09
C LYS A 47 14.55 -3.08 -11.89
N PHE A 48 14.83 -1.97 -11.25
CA PHE A 48 15.40 -0.79 -11.89
C PHE A 48 16.69 -0.40 -11.19
N SER A 49 17.77 -1.13 -11.48
CA SER A 49 19.05 -0.95 -10.80
C SER A 49 19.58 0.47 -10.88
N ALA A 50 19.30 1.19 -11.98
CA ALA A 50 19.69 2.59 -12.12
C ALA A 50 18.96 3.52 -11.15
N LEU A 51 17.82 3.07 -10.60
CA LEU A 51 17.00 3.83 -9.66
C LEU A 51 17.05 3.26 -8.25
N SER A 52 17.98 2.33 -7.97
CA SER A 52 18.01 1.68 -6.66
C SER A 52 18.19 2.67 -5.51
N MET A 53 19.00 3.69 -5.69
CA MET A 53 19.18 4.72 -4.66
C MET A 53 17.93 5.59 -4.49
N TYR A 54 17.16 5.80 -5.55
CA TYR A 54 15.92 6.55 -5.48
C TYR A 54 14.89 5.82 -4.60
N PHE A 55 14.73 4.50 -4.82
CA PHE A 55 13.74 3.72 -4.07
C PHE A 55 14.15 3.42 -2.62
N PHE A 56 15.31 3.85 -2.21
CA PHE A 56 15.71 3.84 -0.82
C PHE A 56 15.55 5.25 -0.25
N GLY A 57 14.44 5.50 0.41
CA GLY A 57 14.12 6.78 0.99
C GLY A 57 13.17 7.65 0.17
N HIS A 58 12.76 7.21 -1.02
CA HIS A 58 11.86 7.95 -1.90
C HIS A 58 10.80 7.05 -2.48
N HIS A 59 9.64 7.65 -2.74
CA HIS A 59 8.54 7.01 -3.46
C HIS A 59 8.06 7.93 -4.56
N PRO A 60 7.71 7.42 -5.75
CA PRO A 60 7.06 8.26 -6.76
C PRO A 60 5.65 8.65 -6.31
N ALA A 61 5.14 9.72 -6.89
CA ALA A 61 3.83 10.25 -6.52
C ALA A 61 2.67 9.30 -6.82
N ASN A 62 2.88 8.30 -7.67
CA ASN A 62 1.85 7.35 -8.08
C ASN A 62 1.75 6.14 -7.13
N ARG A 63 1.98 6.36 -5.86
CA ARG A 63 1.79 5.36 -4.80
C ARG A 63 0.70 5.82 -3.85
N PHE A 64 -0.20 4.93 -3.51
CA PHE A 64 -1.27 5.18 -2.56
C PHE A 64 -1.21 4.13 -1.45
N GLU A 65 -1.01 4.57 -0.22
CA GLU A 65 -0.92 3.66 0.93
C GLU A 65 -2.31 3.36 1.47
N PHE A 66 -2.63 2.08 1.65
CA PHE A 66 -3.88 1.64 2.28
C PHE A 66 -3.68 1.40 3.77
N SER A 67 -2.57 0.79 4.16
CA SER A 67 -2.29 0.48 5.56
C SER A 67 -0.80 0.31 5.77
N HIS A 68 -0.38 0.48 7.02
CA HIS A 68 0.98 0.18 7.44
C HIS A 68 0.96 -0.56 8.77
N GLY A 69 2.04 -1.30 9.04
CA GLY A 69 2.16 -2.11 10.24
C GLY A 69 1.52 -3.47 10.07
N ARG A 70 1.45 -4.20 11.18
CA ARG A 70 0.89 -5.55 11.26
C ARG A 70 0.00 -5.64 12.49
N ASP A 71 -0.75 -6.74 12.58
CA ASP A 71 -1.67 -6.97 13.70
C ASP A 71 -2.65 -5.81 13.88
N LEU A 72 -3.24 -5.39 12.77
CA LEU A 72 -4.13 -4.23 12.74
C LEU A 72 -5.45 -4.54 13.43
N MET A 73 -5.87 -3.64 14.30
CA MET A 73 -7.16 -3.70 14.98
C MET A 73 -8.13 -2.82 14.21
N VAL A 74 -9.20 -3.43 13.71
CA VAL A 74 -10.23 -2.71 12.94
C VAL A 74 -11.57 -2.79 13.66
N GLU A 75 -12.48 -1.87 13.34
CA GLU A 75 -13.79 -1.81 13.94
C GLU A 75 -14.87 -1.74 12.87
N PRO A 76 -15.83 -2.68 12.82
CA PRO A 76 -16.00 -3.79 13.76
C PRO A 76 -14.90 -4.82 13.62
N ALA A 77 -14.55 -5.46 14.75
CA ALA A 77 -13.48 -6.44 14.78
C ALA A 77 -13.89 -7.74 14.06
N PRO A 78 -13.05 -8.31 13.20
CA PRO A 78 -13.34 -9.62 12.61
C PRO A 78 -13.23 -10.72 13.65
N ALA A 79 -13.99 -11.79 13.45
CA ALA A 79 -13.96 -12.94 14.35
C ALA A 79 -12.58 -13.61 14.36
N SER A 80 -11.82 -13.49 13.27
CA SER A 80 -10.47 -14.04 13.16
C SER A 80 -9.41 -13.25 13.93
N GLY A 81 -9.77 -12.08 14.48
CA GLY A 81 -8.85 -11.24 15.25
C GLY A 81 -8.08 -10.23 14.39
N PRO A 82 -6.94 -9.73 14.87
CA PRO A 82 -6.17 -8.73 14.14
C PRO A 82 -5.75 -9.20 12.76
N ILE A 83 -5.68 -8.26 11.81
CA ILE A 83 -5.30 -8.54 10.44
C ILE A 83 -3.87 -8.07 10.16
N ASN A 84 -3.15 -8.79 9.30
CA ASN A 84 -1.75 -8.46 9.01
C ASN A 84 -1.58 -7.26 8.09
N PHE A 85 -2.54 -7.06 7.19
CA PHE A 85 -2.54 -5.90 6.31
C PHE A 85 -3.95 -5.67 5.80
N LEU A 86 -4.24 -4.44 5.41
CA LEU A 86 -5.54 -4.07 4.85
C LEU A 86 -5.32 -3.57 3.41
N ALA A 87 -5.55 -4.45 2.45
CA ALA A 87 -5.49 -4.15 1.03
C ALA A 87 -6.79 -4.48 0.30
N TYR A 88 -7.62 -5.34 0.90
CA TYR A 88 -8.89 -5.79 0.33
C TYR A 88 -9.99 -5.68 1.37
N PRO A 89 -11.26 -5.58 0.92
CA PRO A 89 -12.37 -5.61 1.86
C PRO A 89 -12.42 -6.93 2.62
N LEU A 90 -12.86 -6.85 3.86
CA LEU A 90 -13.10 -8.03 4.69
C LEU A 90 -14.60 -8.27 4.77
N LEU A 91 -15.00 -9.50 4.48
CA LEU A 91 -16.39 -9.93 4.61
C LEU A 91 -16.45 -11.20 5.43
N GLU A 92 -17.26 -11.18 6.47
CA GLU A 92 -17.56 -12.38 7.26
C GLU A 92 -19.07 -12.57 7.33
N ILE A 93 -19.50 -13.82 7.20
CA ILE A 93 -20.89 -14.22 7.41
C ILE A 93 -20.91 -15.26 8.52
N ASP A 94 -21.64 -14.98 9.60
CA ASP A 94 -21.70 -15.82 10.80
C ASP A 94 -20.29 -16.15 11.35
N GLY A 95 -19.41 -15.16 11.34
CA GLY A 95 -18.04 -15.28 11.84
C GLY A 95 -17.08 -16.02 10.90
N GLN A 96 -17.53 -16.40 9.71
CA GLN A 96 -16.69 -17.10 8.72
C GLN A 96 -16.26 -16.16 7.60
N PRO A 97 -14.96 -16.11 7.28
CA PRO A 97 -14.49 -15.26 6.20
C PRO A 97 -15.01 -15.74 4.85
N GLN A 98 -15.34 -14.77 3.99
CA GLN A 98 -15.84 -15.02 2.65
C GLN A 98 -14.91 -14.39 1.62
N MET A 99 -14.82 -15.03 0.44
CA MET A 99 -14.10 -14.46 -0.68
C MET A 99 -14.88 -13.25 -1.23
N VAL A 100 -14.17 -12.13 -1.38
CA VAL A 100 -14.75 -10.93 -1.96
C VAL A 100 -13.92 -10.53 -3.18
N LYS A 101 -14.59 -10.34 -4.30
CA LYS A 101 -13.96 -9.77 -5.48
C LYS A 101 -14.01 -8.26 -5.37
N SER A 102 -12.84 -7.62 -5.38
CA SER A 102 -12.74 -6.16 -5.36
C SER A 102 -12.08 -5.66 -6.64
N VAL A 103 -12.47 -4.47 -7.06
CA VAL A 103 -11.90 -3.80 -8.23
C VAL A 103 -11.51 -2.40 -7.79
N PHE A 104 -10.26 -2.03 -8.03
CA PHE A 104 -9.79 -0.68 -7.78
C PHE A 104 -9.67 0.04 -9.10
N LEU A 105 -10.32 1.19 -9.20
CA LEU A 105 -10.29 2.04 -10.39
C LEU A 105 -9.64 3.37 -10.03
N PHE A 106 -8.98 3.96 -10.99
CA PHE A 106 -8.41 5.28 -10.83
C PHE A 106 -8.75 6.15 -12.04
N GLN A 107 -8.71 7.45 -11.82
CA GLN A 107 -8.88 8.44 -12.89
C GLN A 107 -7.98 9.62 -12.57
N ARG A 108 -7.18 10.02 -13.54
CA ARG A 108 -6.36 11.21 -13.42
C ARG A 108 -7.24 12.45 -13.58
N GLN A 109 -7.08 13.40 -12.70
CA GLN A 109 -7.75 14.68 -12.80
C GLN A 109 -6.80 15.73 -13.38
N ALA A 110 -7.34 16.61 -14.19
CA ALA A 110 -6.56 17.72 -14.72
C ALA A 110 -6.22 18.70 -13.57
N PRO A 111 -5.07 19.40 -13.67
CA PRO A 111 -4.71 20.40 -12.65
C PRO A 111 -5.84 21.43 -12.49
N GLY A 112 -6.26 21.67 -11.24
CA GLY A 112 -7.32 22.61 -10.93
C GLY A 112 -8.74 22.02 -10.92
N GLU A 113 -8.90 20.74 -11.28
CA GLU A 113 -10.17 20.04 -11.11
C GLU A 113 -10.27 19.50 -9.68
N GLU A 114 -11.31 19.92 -8.99
CA GLU A 114 -11.64 19.38 -7.67
C GLU A 114 -12.92 18.57 -7.77
N SER A 115 -12.89 17.41 -7.17
CA SER A 115 -14.06 16.54 -7.14
C SER A 115 -14.95 16.82 -5.92
#